data_10579c3c80b5eab56fe4d11208bb3122
#
_entry.id   10579c3c80b5eab56fe4d11208bb3122
#
_cell.length_a   1.000
_cell.length_b   1.000
_cell.length_c   1.000
_cell.angle_alpha   90.00
_cell.angle_beta   90.00
_cell.angle_gamma   90.00
#
_symmetry.space_group_name_H-M   'P 1'
#
loop_
_entity.id
_entity.type
_entity.pdbx_description
1 polymer ?
#
loop_
_entity_poly.entity_id
_entity_poly.type
_entity_poly.pdbx_seq_one_letter_code
_entity_poly.pdbx_strand_id
1 'polypeptide(L)'
;DSTDQNNWAYAATECGNAILDKNPNALILIEGVEQYPKTDKGYTYDTADIWQAPADQSPWYGAWWGGNLRGVKDYPIDFGSADRNSQIVYSPHDYGPSVYNQTWFDKDFTTQTLLDDYWYDTWAYINDQDIAPLLIGEWGGHMDGGKNQKWMTLLRDYMIDNHINHTFWCLNPNSGD
;
A
#
# COMPACT_ATOMS: atom_id res chain seq x y z
N ASP A 1 0.87 -21.56 -5.23
CA ASP A 1 1.08 -21.33 -6.66
C ASP A 1 -0.08 -20.53 -7.22
N SER A 2 0.12 -19.23 -7.34
CA SER A 2 -0.80 -18.40 -8.11
C SER A 2 -0.72 -18.79 -9.58
N THR A 3 -1.86 -18.95 -10.21
CA THR A 3 -1.90 -19.01 -11.68
C THR A 3 -1.67 -17.62 -12.23
N ASP A 4 -1.18 -17.48 -13.44
CA ASP A 4 -0.94 -16.19 -14.09
C ASP A 4 -2.21 -15.31 -14.12
N GLN A 5 -3.38 -15.90 -14.12
CA GLN A 5 -4.67 -15.21 -14.20
C GLN A 5 -5.08 -14.47 -12.90
N ASN A 6 -4.55 -14.85 -11.75
CA ASN A 6 -4.88 -14.25 -10.46
C ASN A 6 -3.64 -13.79 -9.66
N ASN A 7 -2.51 -13.65 -10.35
CA ASN A 7 -1.25 -13.21 -9.77
C ASN A 7 -1.05 -11.72 -10.04
N TRP A 8 -1.15 -10.89 -8.99
CA TRP A 8 -0.96 -9.45 -9.12
C TRP A 8 0.44 -9.07 -9.62
N ALA A 9 1.49 -9.71 -9.11
CA ALA A 9 2.86 -9.43 -9.54
C ALA A 9 3.06 -9.77 -11.03
N TYR A 10 2.48 -10.89 -11.49
CA TYR A 10 2.50 -11.25 -12.92
C TYR A 10 1.76 -10.21 -13.77
N ALA A 11 0.54 -9.82 -13.37
CA ALA A 11 -0.24 -8.84 -14.11
C ALA A 11 0.48 -7.47 -14.19
N ALA A 12 1.06 -7.02 -13.09
CA ALA A 12 1.83 -5.77 -13.04
C ALA A 12 3.08 -5.85 -13.93
N THR A 13 3.77 -6.99 -13.96
CA THR A 13 4.95 -7.23 -14.81
C THR A 13 4.58 -7.19 -16.29
N GLU A 14 3.54 -7.91 -16.69
CA GLU A 14 3.09 -7.94 -18.09
C GLU A 14 2.61 -6.57 -18.58
N CYS A 15 1.78 -5.90 -17.77
CA CYS A 15 1.29 -4.56 -18.10
C CYS A 15 2.44 -3.53 -18.17
N GLY A 16 3.34 -3.55 -17.19
CA GLY A 16 4.49 -2.65 -17.16
C GLY A 16 5.41 -2.85 -18.36
N ASN A 17 5.73 -4.09 -18.70
CA ASN A 17 6.53 -4.40 -19.90
C ASN A 17 5.84 -3.93 -21.20
N ALA A 18 4.54 -4.15 -21.33
CA ALA A 18 3.79 -3.68 -22.49
C ALA A 18 3.80 -2.15 -22.65
N ILE A 19 3.77 -1.41 -21.53
CA ILE A 19 3.90 0.05 -21.53
C ILE A 19 5.32 0.47 -21.91
N LEU A 20 6.33 -0.14 -21.28
CA LEU A 20 7.75 0.19 -21.51
C LEU A 20 8.22 -0.15 -22.93
N ASP A 21 7.61 -1.14 -23.59
CA ASP A 21 7.83 -1.42 -25.01
C ASP A 21 7.38 -0.28 -25.94
N LYS A 22 6.43 0.55 -25.49
CA LYS A 22 5.94 1.71 -26.24
C LYS A 22 6.57 3.02 -25.78
N ASN A 23 6.81 3.16 -24.49
CA ASN A 23 7.42 4.33 -23.89
C ASN A 23 8.43 3.90 -22.81
N PRO A 24 9.71 3.72 -23.16
CA PRO A 24 10.72 3.25 -22.22
C PRO A 24 11.03 4.24 -21.09
N ASN A 25 10.54 5.47 -21.18
CA ASN A 25 10.74 6.51 -20.16
C ASN A 25 9.50 6.68 -19.24
N ALA A 26 8.48 5.86 -19.38
CA ALA A 26 7.31 5.92 -18.49
C ALA A 26 7.67 5.41 -17.09
N LEU A 27 7.24 6.11 -16.05
CA LEU A 27 7.21 5.55 -14.71
C LEU A 27 6.01 4.61 -14.59
N ILE A 28 6.22 3.47 -13.99
CA ILE A 28 5.17 2.46 -13.77
C ILE A 28 4.80 2.50 -12.28
N LEU A 29 3.61 3.06 -12.01
CA LEU A 29 3.07 3.13 -10.67
C LEU A 29 2.34 1.82 -10.36
N ILE A 30 2.75 1.15 -9.28
CA ILE A 30 2.26 -0.17 -8.90
C ILE A 30 1.63 -0.09 -7.52
N GLU A 31 0.32 -0.22 -7.47
CA GLU A 31 -0.42 -0.33 -6.23
C GLU A 31 -0.22 -1.71 -5.59
N GLY A 32 -0.54 -1.80 -4.30
CA GLY A 32 -0.63 -3.08 -3.60
C GLY A 32 -1.99 -3.75 -3.77
N VAL A 33 -2.21 -4.75 -2.94
CA VAL A 33 -3.51 -5.40 -2.77
C VAL A 33 -4.18 -4.91 -1.49
N GLU A 34 -5.44 -5.26 -1.26
CA GLU A 34 -6.11 -4.98 0.02
C GLU A 34 -5.78 -6.02 1.07
N GLN A 35 -5.77 -7.30 0.67
CA GLN A 35 -5.63 -8.43 1.58
C GLN A 35 -4.39 -9.25 1.23
N TYR A 36 -3.59 -9.57 2.24
CA TYR A 36 -2.41 -10.43 2.11
C TYR A 36 -2.48 -11.58 3.11
N PRO A 37 -2.29 -12.84 2.71
CA PRO A 37 -2.41 -13.96 3.63
C PRO A 37 -1.33 -13.93 4.72
N LYS A 38 -1.69 -14.34 5.93
CA LYS A 38 -0.75 -14.53 7.04
C LYS A 38 0.11 -15.77 6.80
N THR A 39 1.03 -15.67 5.83
CA THR A 39 1.91 -16.78 5.42
C THR A 39 2.83 -17.22 6.55
N ASP A 40 3.19 -16.32 7.43
CA ASP A 40 3.93 -16.59 8.68
C ASP A 40 3.17 -17.53 9.63
N LYS A 41 1.85 -17.64 9.47
CA LYS A 41 0.95 -18.55 10.21
C LYS A 41 0.47 -19.73 9.37
N GLY A 42 1.03 -19.92 8.18
CA GLY A 42 0.70 -21.03 7.28
C GLY A 42 -0.55 -20.83 6.43
N TYR A 43 -1.13 -19.64 6.40
CA TYR A 43 -2.25 -19.33 5.51
C TYR A 43 -1.77 -18.99 4.09
N THR A 44 -2.64 -19.23 3.11
CA THR A 44 -2.38 -18.97 1.69
C THR A 44 -3.60 -18.30 1.05
N TYR A 45 -3.48 -17.88 -0.20
CA TYR A 45 -4.63 -17.36 -0.97
C TYR A 45 -5.75 -18.38 -1.20
N ASP A 46 -5.48 -19.67 -1.02
CA ASP A 46 -6.50 -20.73 -1.06
C ASP A 46 -7.25 -20.91 0.27
N THR A 47 -6.87 -20.15 1.30
CA THR A 47 -7.56 -20.18 2.59
C THR A 47 -8.96 -19.61 2.46
N ALA A 48 -9.95 -20.31 3.05
CA ALA A 48 -11.35 -19.98 2.92
C ALA A 48 -11.70 -18.55 3.35
N ASP A 49 -12.78 -18.08 2.78
CA ASP A 49 -13.40 -16.78 2.80
C ASP A 49 -13.06 -15.89 4.02
N ILE A 50 -12.22 -14.91 3.77
CA ILE A 50 -11.70 -13.97 4.75
C ILE A 50 -12.78 -13.06 5.35
N TRP A 51 -13.85 -12.82 4.62
CA TRP A 51 -14.90 -11.88 4.99
C TRP A 51 -15.82 -12.42 6.09
N GLN A 52 -15.76 -13.72 6.36
CA GLN A 52 -16.56 -14.37 7.37
C GLN A 52 -15.84 -14.60 8.70
N ALA A 53 -14.53 -14.46 8.73
CA ALA A 53 -13.75 -14.61 9.96
C ALA A 53 -13.83 -13.35 10.83
N PRO A 54 -13.98 -13.44 12.16
CA PRO A 54 -13.76 -12.32 13.06
C PRO A 54 -12.38 -11.69 12.85
N ALA A 55 -12.25 -10.39 13.02
CA ALA A 55 -11.01 -9.64 12.73
C ALA A 55 -9.78 -10.19 13.49
N ASP A 56 -9.96 -10.64 14.74
CA ASP A 56 -8.94 -11.26 15.58
C ASP A 56 -8.54 -12.68 15.12
N GLN A 57 -9.37 -13.32 14.30
CA GLN A 57 -9.16 -14.65 13.75
C GLN A 57 -8.92 -14.64 12.23
N SER A 58 -8.90 -13.46 11.63
CA SER A 58 -8.70 -13.34 10.19
C SER A 58 -7.38 -13.99 9.76
N PRO A 59 -7.40 -14.86 8.75
CA PRO A 59 -6.19 -15.44 8.15
C PRO A 59 -5.41 -14.44 7.29
N TRP A 60 -5.84 -13.19 7.25
CA TRP A 60 -5.32 -12.18 6.36
C TRP A 60 -4.85 -10.93 7.10
N TYR A 61 -3.80 -10.31 6.58
CA TYR A 61 -3.42 -8.94 6.89
C TYR A 61 -4.20 -8.02 5.95
N GLY A 62 -5.16 -7.31 6.50
CA GLY A 62 -5.88 -6.26 5.78
C GLY A 62 -5.10 -4.96 5.70
N ALA A 63 -5.39 -4.18 4.68
CA ALA A 63 -4.91 -2.82 4.50
C ALA A 63 -5.99 -1.99 3.82
N TRP A 64 -5.66 -0.75 3.46
CA TRP A 64 -6.47 0.00 2.52
C TRP A 64 -6.37 -0.62 1.12
N TRP A 65 -7.38 -0.41 0.28
CA TRP A 65 -7.31 -0.83 -1.12
C TRP A 65 -6.09 -0.19 -1.79
N GLY A 66 -5.30 -1.00 -2.46
CA GLY A 66 -4.01 -0.57 -2.99
C GLY A 66 -2.89 -0.39 -1.97
N GLY A 67 -3.17 -0.48 -0.67
CA GLY A 67 -2.22 -0.13 0.39
C GLY A 67 -1.27 -1.25 0.81
N ASN A 68 -1.56 -2.51 0.47
CA ASN A 68 -0.81 -3.65 0.98
C ASN A 68 0.27 -4.12 0.02
N LEU A 69 1.48 -3.65 0.23
CA LEU A 69 2.67 -4.04 -0.53
C LEU A 69 3.57 -5.05 0.22
N ARG A 70 3.04 -5.76 1.24
CA ARG A 70 3.79 -6.77 2.00
C ARG A 70 4.47 -7.81 1.12
N GLY A 71 3.84 -8.15 -0.01
CA GLY A 71 4.33 -9.14 -0.95
C GLY A 71 5.58 -8.74 -1.72
N VAL A 72 5.95 -7.47 -1.78
CA VAL A 72 7.12 -6.99 -2.54
C VAL A 72 8.43 -7.58 -2.01
N LYS A 73 8.51 -7.90 -0.70
CA LYS A 73 9.69 -8.56 -0.11
C LYS A 73 9.98 -9.91 -0.77
N ASP A 74 8.91 -10.68 -1.01
CA ASP A 74 9.01 -12.07 -1.46
C ASP A 74 8.84 -12.19 -2.98
N TYR A 75 8.09 -11.27 -3.56
CA TYR A 75 7.69 -11.25 -4.98
C TYR A 75 7.86 -9.84 -5.59
N PRO A 76 9.09 -9.32 -5.66
CA PRO A 76 9.33 -8.01 -6.26
C PRO A 76 8.94 -8.04 -7.75
N ILE A 77 8.46 -6.90 -8.24
CA ILE A 77 8.25 -6.72 -9.67
C ILE A 77 9.60 -6.67 -10.38
N ASP A 78 9.74 -7.42 -11.46
CA ASP A 78 10.95 -7.45 -12.28
C ASP A 78 10.59 -7.38 -13.77
N PHE A 79 10.96 -6.29 -14.41
CA PHE A 79 10.76 -6.06 -15.85
C PHE A 79 11.89 -6.64 -16.71
N GLY A 80 12.79 -7.43 -16.12
CA GLY A 80 13.82 -8.19 -16.83
C GLY A 80 15.11 -7.42 -17.14
N SER A 81 15.23 -6.16 -16.79
CA SER A 81 16.47 -5.40 -16.90
C SER A 81 16.55 -4.25 -15.90
N ALA A 82 17.77 -3.84 -15.54
CA ALA A 82 18.00 -2.73 -14.62
C ALA A 82 17.39 -1.42 -15.12
N ASP A 83 17.49 -1.14 -16.42
CA ASP A 83 16.94 0.08 -17.02
C ASP A 83 15.40 0.11 -16.90
N ARG A 84 14.73 -1.01 -17.15
CA ARG A 84 13.27 -1.10 -16.97
C ARG A 84 12.87 -1.08 -15.51
N ASN A 85 13.61 -1.75 -14.64
CA ASN A 85 13.34 -1.79 -13.21
C ASN A 85 13.51 -0.41 -12.55
N SER A 86 14.34 0.47 -13.12
CA SER A 86 14.47 1.86 -12.67
C SER A 86 13.20 2.71 -12.91
N GLN A 87 12.23 2.21 -13.65
CA GLN A 87 10.93 2.85 -13.89
C GLN A 87 9.85 2.45 -12.85
N ILE A 88 10.17 1.54 -11.93
CA ILE A 88 9.23 1.09 -10.90
C ILE A 88 9.05 2.18 -9.85
N VAL A 89 7.79 2.48 -9.53
CA VAL A 89 7.37 3.28 -8.38
C VAL A 89 6.25 2.53 -7.67
N TYR A 90 6.43 2.14 -6.42
CA TYR A 90 5.33 1.56 -5.66
C TYR A 90 4.40 2.66 -5.15
N SER A 91 3.09 2.45 -5.33
CA SER A 91 2.09 3.48 -5.10
C SER A 91 0.99 3.01 -4.13
N PRO A 92 1.29 2.91 -2.83
CA PRO A 92 0.27 2.53 -1.85
C PRO A 92 -0.74 3.66 -1.64
N HIS A 93 -1.95 3.28 -1.20
CA HIS A 93 -2.94 4.19 -0.66
C HIS A 93 -2.96 4.11 0.86
N ASP A 94 -3.23 5.21 1.53
CA ASP A 94 -3.38 5.25 2.99
C ASP A 94 -4.49 6.23 3.40
N TYR A 95 -5.33 5.79 4.33
CA TYR A 95 -6.47 6.55 4.78
C TYR A 95 -6.58 6.60 6.30
N GLY A 96 -7.28 7.60 6.78
CA GLY A 96 -7.48 7.83 8.19
C GLY A 96 -8.81 7.33 8.72
N PRO A 97 -9.07 7.54 10.02
CA PRO A 97 -10.27 7.04 10.69
C PRO A 97 -11.58 7.66 10.20
N SER A 98 -11.55 8.74 9.39
CA SER A 98 -12.78 9.28 8.77
C SER A 98 -13.32 8.38 7.66
N VAL A 99 -12.45 7.61 6.99
CA VAL A 99 -12.86 6.62 5.97
C VAL A 99 -13.30 5.33 6.66
N TYR A 100 -12.45 4.77 7.51
CA TYR A 100 -12.78 3.61 8.33
C TYR A 100 -11.90 3.55 9.57
N ASN A 101 -12.48 3.27 10.74
CA ASN A 101 -11.71 3.17 11.97
C ASN A 101 -11.03 1.80 12.06
N GLN A 102 -9.82 1.74 11.55
CA GLN A 102 -8.97 0.57 11.67
C GLN A 102 -8.46 0.38 13.10
N THR A 103 -8.07 -0.83 13.46
CA THR A 103 -7.67 -1.18 14.83
C THR A 103 -6.47 -0.38 15.35
N TRP A 104 -5.58 0.07 14.48
CA TRP A 104 -4.45 0.90 14.88
C TRP A 104 -4.85 2.33 15.32
N PHE A 105 -6.10 2.74 15.06
CA PHE A 105 -6.67 4.01 15.53
C PHE A 105 -7.47 3.87 16.86
N ASP A 106 -7.61 2.66 17.40
CA ASP A 106 -8.37 2.43 18.64
C ASP A 106 -7.67 2.97 19.89
N LYS A 107 -6.37 3.12 19.82
CA LYS A 107 -5.52 3.73 20.85
C LYS A 107 -5.09 5.15 20.46
N ASP A 108 -4.46 5.86 21.38
CA ASP A 108 -3.74 7.08 21.00
C ASP A 108 -2.52 6.69 20.13
N PHE A 109 -2.44 7.27 18.94
CA PHE A 109 -1.45 6.89 17.93
C PHE A 109 -0.46 8.02 17.66
N THR A 110 0.75 7.64 17.34
CA THR A 110 1.87 8.49 16.92
C THR A 110 2.45 7.94 15.61
N THR A 111 3.37 8.66 14.98
CA THR A 111 4.11 8.13 13.82
C THR A 111 4.73 6.78 14.12
N GLN A 112 5.35 6.62 15.31
CA GLN A 112 5.98 5.35 15.68
C GLN A 112 4.96 4.22 15.80
N THR A 113 3.83 4.44 16.45
CA THR A 113 2.81 3.37 16.57
C THR A 113 2.15 3.04 15.24
N LEU A 114 2.00 4.01 14.33
CA LEU A 114 1.52 3.74 12.97
C LEU A 114 2.54 2.94 12.14
N LEU A 115 3.83 3.22 12.32
CA LEU A 115 4.89 2.39 11.73
C LEU A 115 4.84 0.96 12.30
N ASP A 116 4.81 0.80 13.61
CA ASP A 116 4.83 -0.49 14.27
C ASP A 116 3.60 -1.35 13.95
N ASP A 117 2.42 -0.73 13.88
CA ASP A 117 1.16 -1.46 13.73
C ASP A 117 0.77 -1.69 12.25
N TYR A 118 1.23 -0.82 11.34
CA TYR A 118 0.70 -0.82 9.98
C TYR A 118 1.69 -0.36 8.90
N TRP A 119 2.21 0.89 8.94
CA TRP A 119 2.94 1.48 7.81
C TRP A 119 4.19 0.71 7.41
N TYR A 120 5.01 0.29 8.39
CA TYR A 120 6.28 -0.34 8.08
C TYR A 120 6.09 -1.64 7.30
N ASP A 121 5.22 -2.50 7.79
CA ASP A 121 4.98 -3.81 7.18
C ASP A 121 4.27 -3.73 5.83
N THR A 122 3.48 -2.66 5.60
CA THR A 122 2.68 -2.56 4.38
C THR A 122 3.40 -1.85 3.25
N TRP A 123 4.13 -0.76 3.53
CA TRP A 123 4.75 0.02 2.47
C TRP A 123 6.03 0.78 2.87
N ALA A 124 6.17 1.25 4.13
CA ALA A 124 7.25 2.15 4.49
C ALA A 124 8.64 1.49 4.41
N TYR A 125 8.72 0.16 4.63
CA TYR A 125 9.96 -0.60 4.50
C TYR A 125 10.57 -0.51 3.10
N ILE A 126 9.76 -0.29 2.06
CA ILE A 126 10.23 -0.18 0.66
C ILE A 126 11.15 1.02 0.51
N ASN A 127 10.77 2.16 1.12
CA ASN A 127 11.60 3.37 1.13
C ASN A 127 12.78 3.23 2.10
N ASP A 128 12.55 2.71 3.30
CA ASP A 128 13.59 2.56 4.33
C ASP A 128 14.75 1.65 3.90
N GLN A 129 14.45 0.63 3.10
CA GLN A 129 15.43 -0.33 2.58
C GLN A 129 15.92 -0.01 1.15
N ASP A 130 15.63 1.16 0.62
CA ASP A 130 16.00 1.58 -0.73
C ASP A 130 15.61 0.57 -1.83
N ILE A 131 14.44 -0.09 -1.69
CA ILE A 131 13.98 -1.09 -2.65
C ILE A 131 13.53 -0.42 -3.94
N ALA A 132 12.69 0.62 -3.83
CA ALA A 132 12.22 1.45 -4.94
C ALA A 132 11.60 2.75 -4.41
N PRO A 133 11.44 3.78 -5.25
CA PRO A 133 10.70 4.98 -4.89
C PRO A 133 9.24 4.68 -4.51
N LEU A 134 8.72 5.46 -3.56
CA LEU A 134 7.30 5.48 -3.19
C LEU A 134 6.61 6.73 -3.70
N LEU A 135 5.35 6.56 -4.09
CA LEU A 135 4.38 7.64 -4.27
C LEU A 135 3.10 7.23 -3.55
N ILE A 136 2.73 7.88 -2.45
CA ILE A 136 1.43 7.63 -1.83
C ILE A 136 0.36 8.12 -2.81
N GLY A 137 -0.28 7.17 -3.50
CA GLY A 137 -1.17 7.46 -4.64
C GLY A 137 -2.49 8.10 -4.23
N GLU A 138 -2.99 7.72 -3.06
CA GLU A 138 -4.17 8.35 -2.46
C GLU A 138 -3.95 8.50 -0.95
N TRP A 139 -4.27 9.65 -0.44
CA TRP A 139 -4.39 9.96 0.98
C TRP A 139 -5.20 11.24 1.14
N GLY A 140 -5.97 11.35 2.19
CA GLY A 140 -6.81 12.53 2.39
C GLY A 140 -7.85 12.33 3.46
N GLY A 141 -8.86 13.20 3.48
CA GLY A 141 -9.96 13.14 4.40
C GLY A 141 -10.24 14.47 5.09
N HIS A 142 -11.08 14.45 6.11
CA HIS A 142 -11.54 15.64 6.79
C HIS A 142 -10.51 16.23 7.76
N MET A 143 -10.30 17.55 7.67
CA MET A 143 -9.54 18.36 8.61
C MET A 143 -10.48 18.77 9.78
N ASP A 144 -10.85 17.77 10.58
CA ASP A 144 -11.93 17.85 11.58
C ASP A 144 -11.49 18.33 12.98
N GLY A 145 -10.21 18.64 13.15
CA GLY A 145 -9.61 18.93 14.47
C GLY A 145 -9.43 17.71 15.37
N GLY A 146 -9.80 16.53 14.90
CA GLY A 146 -9.79 15.27 15.64
C GLY A 146 -8.74 14.28 15.17
N LYS A 147 -9.11 12.98 15.30
CA LYS A 147 -8.20 11.87 14.98
C LYS A 147 -7.78 11.86 13.50
N ASN A 148 -8.70 12.20 12.59
CA ASN A 148 -8.36 12.20 11.17
C ASN A 148 -7.33 13.26 10.81
N GLN A 149 -7.52 14.48 11.30
CA GLN A 149 -6.53 15.55 11.11
C GLN A 149 -5.19 15.20 11.76
N LYS A 150 -5.20 14.55 12.93
CA LYS A 150 -3.97 14.06 13.56
C LYS A 150 -3.25 13.08 12.65
N TRP A 151 -3.94 12.07 12.12
CA TRP A 151 -3.38 11.10 11.19
C TRP A 151 -2.81 11.79 9.93
N MET A 152 -3.57 12.68 9.29
CA MET A 152 -3.11 13.42 8.11
C MET A 152 -1.82 14.21 8.38
N THR A 153 -1.74 14.83 9.57
CA THR A 153 -0.54 15.59 9.98
C THR A 153 0.66 14.67 10.14
N LEU A 154 0.49 13.54 10.81
CA LEU A 154 1.56 12.56 11.01
C LEU A 154 2.04 11.94 9.68
N LEU A 155 1.11 11.60 8.79
CA LEU A 155 1.48 11.04 7.48
C LEU A 155 2.19 12.08 6.60
N ARG A 156 1.69 13.33 6.56
CA ARG A 156 2.35 14.42 5.85
C ARG A 156 3.79 14.62 6.33
N ASP A 157 3.98 14.70 7.65
CA ASP A 157 5.30 14.94 8.24
C ASP A 157 6.23 13.76 7.93
N TYR A 158 5.73 12.52 8.03
CA TYR A 158 6.49 11.33 7.67
C TYR A 158 6.91 11.33 6.18
N MET A 159 6.00 11.70 5.27
CA MET A 159 6.33 11.79 3.84
C MET A 159 7.40 12.86 3.57
N ILE A 160 7.32 14.02 4.23
CA ILE A 160 8.32 15.10 4.10
C ILE A 160 9.68 14.62 4.59
N ASP A 161 9.74 14.05 5.79
CA ASP A 161 10.98 13.63 6.43
C ASP A 161 11.69 12.50 5.66
N ASN A 162 10.93 11.68 4.96
CA ASN A 162 11.43 10.51 4.19
C ASN A 162 11.45 10.74 2.67
N HIS A 163 11.19 11.97 2.20
CA HIS A 163 11.21 12.35 0.77
C HIS A 163 10.25 11.51 -0.10
N ILE A 164 9.09 11.14 0.45
CA ILE A 164 8.08 10.36 -0.24
C ILE A 164 7.13 11.30 -0.99
N ASN A 165 6.94 11.06 -2.28
CA ASN A 165 5.99 11.80 -3.10
C ASN A 165 4.55 11.34 -2.85
N HIS A 166 3.59 12.19 -3.18
CA HIS A 166 2.18 11.88 -2.95
C HIS A 166 1.23 12.61 -3.89
N THR A 167 0.01 12.08 -4.01
CA THR A 167 -1.14 12.71 -4.64
C THR A 167 -2.31 12.71 -3.65
N PHE A 168 -2.93 13.88 -3.47
CA PHE A 168 -4.02 14.04 -2.49
C PHE A 168 -5.35 13.56 -3.08
N TRP A 169 -6.11 12.77 -2.32
CA TRP A 169 -7.47 12.36 -2.66
C TRP A 169 -8.49 13.01 -1.70
N CYS A 170 -9.42 13.87 -2.19
CA CYS A 170 -9.28 14.46 -3.51
C CYS A 170 -9.95 15.85 -3.52
N LEU A 171 -9.59 16.66 -4.50
CA LEU A 171 -10.22 17.95 -4.72
C LEU A 171 -11.54 17.76 -5.49
N ASN A 172 -12.50 17.07 -4.87
CA ASN A 172 -13.81 16.80 -5.42
C ASN A 172 -14.88 16.96 -4.33
N PRO A 173 -15.80 17.93 -4.45
CA PRO A 173 -16.81 18.20 -3.42
C PRO A 173 -17.85 17.06 -3.27
N ASN A 174 -17.87 16.10 -4.17
CA ASN A 174 -18.78 14.96 -4.14
C ASN A 174 -18.11 13.68 -3.59
N SER A 175 -16.83 13.71 -3.24
CA SER A 175 -16.19 12.61 -2.56
C SER A 175 -16.65 12.52 -1.11
N GLY A 176 -16.87 11.31 -0.62
CA GLY A 176 -17.21 11.06 0.78
C GLY A 176 -15.99 11.01 1.70
N ASP A 177 -14.80 11.09 1.11
CA ASP A 177 -13.52 10.93 1.80
C ASP A 177 -12.93 12.28 2.23
#